data_9394f97a3b18c27276e609f5b9896ae5
#
_entry.id   9394f97a3b18c27276e609f5b9896ae5
#
_cell.length_a   1.000
_cell.length_b   1.000
_cell.length_c   1.000
_cell.angle_alpha   90.00
_cell.angle_beta   90.00
_cell.angle_gamma   90.00
#
_symmetry.space_group_name_H-M   'P 1'
#
loop_
_entity.id
_entity.type
_entity.pdbx_description
1 polymer ?
#
loop_
_entity_poly.entity_id
_entity_poly.type
_entity_poly.pdbx_seq_one_letter_code
_entity_poly.pdbx_strand_id
1 'polypeptide(L)'
;FFILGIILYTSIPFAASEMSINPSVVLLIYFYAATMIIFTMYGGGFATIPAYLADIFGTKYVGGIHGRLLTAWSTAGVIGPLAITTLRSNSIEKAIVDLSQTVTIPKLMSIAPEGTNDPTSTLYNSTMFLMAFLLAIALVANYLIKPVDPKHHM
;
A
#
# COMPACT_ATOMS: atom_id res chain seq x y z
N PHE A 1 7.63 -10.21 -5.65
CA PHE A 1 6.65 -9.14 -5.41
C PHE A 1 6.73 -8.58 -3.99
N PHE A 2 6.58 -9.38 -2.93
CA PHE A 2 6.45 -8.90 -1.54
C PHE A 2 7.66 -8.05 -1.08
N ILE A 3 8.88 -8.53 -1.26
CA ILE A 3 10.10 -7.82 -0.85
C ILE A 3 10.21 -6.47 -1.57
N LEU A 4 10.03 -6.46 -2.89
CA LEU A 4 10.08 -5.23 -3.67
C LEU A 4 8.96 -4.26 -3.24
N GLY A 5 7.76 -4.77 -2.98
CA GLY A 5 6.65 -3.97 -2.47
C GLY A 5 6.95 -3.32 -1.13
N ILE A 6 7.52 -4.07 -0.17
CA ILE A 6 7.92 -3.53 1.15
C ILE A 6 8.92 -2.39 0.97
N ILE A 7 9.94 -2.57 0.11
CA ILE A 7 10.95 -1.55 -0.17
C ILE A 7 10.30 -0.30 -0.75
N LEU A 8 9.44 -0.44 -1.77
CA LEU A 8 8.80 0.69 -2.43
C LEU A 8 7.84 1.43 -1.49
N TYR A 9 6.95 0.73 -0.80
CA TYR A 9 6.01 1.38 0.12
C TYR A 9 6.68 2.06 1.31
N THR A 10 7.82 1.55 1.79
CA THR A 10 8.61 2.22 2.84
C THR A 10 9.39 3.42 2.30
N SER A 11 9.88 3.40 1.08
CA SER A 11 10.69 4.47 0.50
C SER A 11 9.87 5.69 0.03
N ILE A 12 8.62 5.50 -0.42
CA ILE A 12 7.76 6.58 -0.92
C ILE A 12 7.56 7.71 0.10
N PRO A 13 7.25 7.46 1.39
CA PRO A 13 7.12 8.51 2.39
C PRO A 13 8.36 9.39 2.52
N PHE A 14 9.54 8.79 2.50
CA PHE A 14 10.80 9.53 2.58
C PHE A 14 11.04 10.38 1.33
N ALA A 15 10.77 9.82 0.14
CA ALA A 15 10.88 10.56 -1.12
C ALA A 15 9.88 11.71 -1.19
N ALA A 16 8.65 11.52 -0.73
CA ALA A 16 7.62 12.56 -0.70
C ALA A 16 7.97 13.67 0.28
N SER A 17 8.49 13.32 1.47
CA SER A 17 8.95 14.28 2.47
C SER A 17 10.13 15.10 1.95
N GLU A 18 11.14 14.46 1.37
CA GLU A 18 12.29 15.16 0.79
C GLU A 18 11.89 16.06 -0.37
N MET A 19 10.96 15.63 -1.23
CA MET A 19 10.46 16.43 -2.34
C MET A 19 9.69 17.68 -1.86
N SER A 20 9.07 17.63 -0.67
CA SER A 20 8.40 18.78 -0.05
C SER A 20 9.39 19.85 0.41
N ILE A 21 10.59 19.44 0.85
CA ILE A 21 11.64 20.34 1.33
C ILE A 21 12.52 20.83 0.17
N ASN A 22 12.95 19.89 -0.67
CA ASN A 22 13.86 20.12 -1.79
C ASN A 22 13.23 19.59 -3.10
N PRO A 23 12.39 20.38 -3.78
CA PRO A 23 11.78 19.95 -5.03
C PRO A 23 12.82 19.51 -6.05
N SER A 24 12.76 18.26 -6.50
CA SER A 24 13.70 17.66 -7.45
C SER A 24 12.99 16.85 -8.51
N VAL A 25 13.36 17.08 -9.77
CA VAL A 25 12.85 16.28 -10.90
C VAL A 25 13.22 14.80 -10.74
N VAL A 26 14.37 14.50 -10.15
CA VAL A 26 14.82 13.12 -9.91
C VAL A 26 13.88 12.42 -8.92
N LEU A 27 13.48 13.08 -7.83
CA LEU A 27 12.53 12.54 -6.86
C LEU A 27 11.14 12.34 -7.47
N LEU A 28 10.73 13.25 -8.36
CA LEU A 28 9.47 13.12 -9.09
C LEU A 28 9.49 11.89 -10.01
N ILE A 29 10.55 11.71 -10.78
CA ILE A 29 10.73 10.53 -11.64
C ILE A 29 10.74 9.25 -10.79
N TYR A 30 11.44 9.25 -9.66
CA TYR A 30 11.44 8.13 -8.73
C TYR A 30 10.04 7.79 -8.25
N PHE A 31 9.26 8.78 -7.82
CA PHE A 31 7.88 8.59 -7.34
C PHE A 31 6.99 7.95 -8.42
N TYR A 32 7.05 8.45 -9.66
CA TYR A 32 6.30 7.87 -10.77
C TYR A 32 6.76 6.45 -11.11
N ALA A 33 8.06 6.21 -11.15
CA ALA A 33 8.61 4.89 -11.43
C ALA A 33 8.21 3.87 -10.34
N ALA A 34 8.32 4.25 -9.07
CA ALA A 34 7.90 3.41 -7.95
C ALA A 34 6.40 3.06 -8.03
N THR A 35 5.56 4.06 -8.31
CA THR A 35 4.12 3.88 -8.47
C THR A 35 3.79 2.94 -9.64
N MET A 36 4.44 3.11 -10.78
CA MET A 36 4.25 2.23 -11.95
C MET A 36 4.66 0.79 -11.65
N ILE A 37 5.78 0.59 -10.94
CA ILE A 37 6.21 -0.75 -10.51
C ILE A 37 5.16 -1.37 -9.58
N ILE A 38 4.62 -0.63 -8.61
CA ILE A 38 3.57 -1.11 -7.71
C ILE A 38 2.34 -1.55 -8.50
N PHE A 39 1.86 -0.78 -9.47
CA PHE A 39 0.73 -1.17 -10.32
C PHE A 39 1.03 -2.41 -11.16
N THR A 40 2.24 -2.54 -11.68
CA THR A 40 2.67 -3.73 -12.43
C THR A 40 2.67 -4.97 -11.54
N MET A 41 3.10 -4.84 -10.29
CA MET A 41 3.06 -5.93 -9.30
C MET A 41 1.64 -6.35 -8.96
N TYR A 42 0.72 -5.39 -8.85
CA TYR A 42 -0.70 -5.68 -8.63
C TYR A 42 -1.29 -6.50 -9.78
N GLY A 43 -1.09 -6.07 -11.02
CA GLY A 43 -1.53 -6.82 -12.20
C GLY A 43 -0.87 -8.19 -12.33
N GLY A 44 0.44 -8.27 -12.12
CA GLY A 44 1.21 -9.52 -12.12
C GLY A 44 0.74 -10.51 -11.06
N GLY A 45 0.37 -10.02 -9.86
CA GLY A 45 -0.20 -10.85 -8.81
C GLY A 45 -1.48 -11.57 -9.28
N PHE A 46 -2.41 -10.84 -9.88
CA PHE A 46 -3.65 -11.44 -10.42
C PHE A 46 -3.39 -12.49 -11.50
N ALA A 47 -2.43 -12.25 -12.36
CA ALA A 47 -2.10 -13.19 -13.45
C ALA A 47 -1.46 -14.49 -12.93
N THR A 48 -0.70 -14.44 -11.85
CA THR A 48 0.04 -15.59 -11.33
C THR A 48 -0.74 -16.44 -10.33
N ILE A 49 -1.74 -15.88 -9.64
CA ILE A 49 -2.52 -16.57 -8.60
C ILE A 49 -3.11 -17.90 -9.08
N PRO A 50 -3.81 -18.01 -10.24
CA PRO A 50 -4.39 -19.27 -10.67
C PRO A 50 -3.34 -20.38 -10.90
N ALA A 51 -2.22 -20.04 -11.53
CA ALA A 51 -1.12 -20.99 -11.75
C ALA A 51 -0.50 -21.44 -10.42
N TYR A 52 -0.25 -20.51 -9.52
CA TYR A 52 0.29 -20.79 -8.18
C TYR A 52 -0.64 -21.71 -7.37
N LEU A 53 -1.95 -21.50 -7.45
CA LEU A 53 -2.93 -22.37 -6.81
C LEU A 53 -2.94 -23.78 -7.42
N ALA A 54 -2.79 -23.86 -8.74
CA ALA A 54 -2.71 -25.15 -9.44
C ALA A 54 -1.48 -25.96 -8.99
N ASP A 55 -0.35 -25.28 -8.82
CA ASP A 55 0.90 -25.92 -8.37
C ASP A 55 0.83 -26.43 -6.92
N ILE A 56 0.10 -25.72 -6.04
CA ILE A 56 0.01 -26.09 -4.62
C ILE A 56 -1.08 -27.14 -4.37
N PHE A 57 -2.28 -26.96 -4.96
CA PHE A 57 -3.49 -27.71 -4.62
C PHE A 57 -3.95 -28.68 -5.72
N GLY A 58 -3.26 -28.68 -6.87
CA GLY A 58 -3.68 -29.41 -8.07
C GLY A 58 -4.80 -28.70 -8.85
N THR A 59 -4.93 -29.05 -10.12
CA THR A 59 -5.80 -28.34 -11.07
C THR A 59 -7.30 -28.51 -10.79
N LYS A 60 -7.70 -29.63 -10.18
CA LYS A 60 -9.12 -29.97 -9.94
C LYS A 60 -9.87 -28.97 -9.08
N TYR A 61 -9.22 -28.39 -8.09
CA TYR A 61 -9.87 -27.54 -7.09
C TYR A 61 -9.56 -26.05 -7.23
N VAL A 62 -8.72 -25.67 -8.18
CA VAL A 62 -8.24 -24.29 -8.39
C VAL A 62 -9.40 -23.30 -8.48
N GLY A 63 -10.44 -23.59 -9.25
CA GLY A 63 -11.58 -22.69 -9.42
C GLY A 63 -12.32 -22.40 -8.12
N GLY A 64 -12.57 -23.42 -7.31
CA GLY A 64 -13.24 -23.27 -6.01
C GLY A 64 -12.39 -22.51 -4.98
N ILE A 65 -11.09 -22.76 -4.96
CA ILE A 65 -10.15 -22.06 -4.07
C ILE A 65 -9.97 -20.61 -4.50
N HIS A 66 -9.79 -20.37 -5.80
CA HIS A 66 -9.68 -19.03 -6.36
C HIS A 66 -10.94 -18.19 -6.10
N GLY A 67 -12.14 -18.79 -6.27
CA GLY A 67 -13.39 -18.12 -5.93
C GLY A 67 -13.47 -17.66 -4.49
N ARG A 68 -12.97 -18.46 -3.53
CA ARG A 68 -12.88 -18.06 -2.11
C ARG A 68 -11.84 -16.96 -1.87
N LEU A 69 -10.73 -16.96 -2.59
CA LEU A 69 -9.76 -15.86 -2.52
C LEU A 69 -10.35 -14.53 -3.00
N LEU A 70 -11.23 -14.56 -4.01
CA LEU A 70 -11.91 -13.36 -4.48
C LEU A 70 -12.84 -12.73 -3.42
N THR A 71 -13.33 -13.49 -2.45
CA THR A 71 -14.09 -12.91 -1.31
C THR A 71 -13.19 -12.04 -0.43
N ALA A 72 -11.94 -12.44 -0.22
CA ALA A 72 -10.96 -11.60 0.51
C ALA A 72 -10.67 -10.30 -0.26
N TRP A 73 -10.55 -10.38 -1.59
CA TRP A 73 -10.38 -9.19 -2.44
C TRP A 73 -11.58 -8.25 -2.36
N SER A 74 -12.80 -8.77 -2.43
CA SER A 74 -14.03 -7.98 -2.28
C SER A 74 -14.12 -7.31 -0.90
N THR A 75 -13.74 -8.02 0.16
CA THR A 75 -13.69 -7.48 1.52
C THR A 75 -12.67 -6.35 1.62
N ALA A 76 -11.48 -6.53 1.04
CA ALA A 76 -10.46 -5.49 0.97
C ALA A 76 -10.95 -4.26 0.19
N GLY A 77 -11.77 -4.44 -0.85
CA GLY A 77 -12.39 -3.36 -1.62
C GLY A 77 -13.33 -2.47 -0.80
N VAL A 78 -13.92 -3.00 0.27
CA VAL A 78 -14.77 -2.23 1.21
C VAL A 78 -13.94 -1.67 2.36
N ILE A 79 -13.14 -2.50 3.02
CA ILE A 79 -12.37 -2.11 4.21
C ILE A 79 -11.22 -1.17 3.84
N GLY A 80 -10.59 -1.36 2.68
CA GLY A 80 -9.44 -0.57 2.23
C GLY A 80 -9.73 0.94 2.18
N PRO A 81 -10.73 1.40 1.41
CA PRO A 81 -11.09 2.82 1.37
C PRO A 81 -11.47 3.39 2.73
N LEU A 82 -12.19 2.63 3.57
CA LEU A 82 -12.54 3.06 4.94
C LEU A 82 -11.29 3.25 5.79
N ALA A 83 -10.35 2.30 5.76
CA ALA A 83 -9.10 2.40 6.51
C ALA A 83 -8.25 3.60 6.04
N ILE A 84 -8.11 3.79 4.72
CA ILE A 84 -7.35 4.91 4.14
C ILE A 84 -7.99 6.25 4.55
N THR A 85 -9.32 6.37 4.45
CA THR A 85 -10.04 7.59 4.81
C THR A 85 -9.85 7.91 6.30
N THR A 86 -9.95 6.91 7.18
CA THR A 86 -9.76 7.09 8.62
C THR A 86 -8.32 7.51 8.93
N LEU A 87 -7.32 6.82 8.36
CA LEU A 87 -5.91 7.17 8.58
C LEU A 87 -5.60 8.60 8.09
N ARG A 88 -6.13 8.97 6.92
CA ARG A 88 -5.98 10.31 6.38
C ARG A 88 -6.64 11.36 7.27
N SER A 89 -7.89 11.12 7.74
CA SER A 89 -8.58 12.03 8.65
C SER A 89 -7.82 12.23 9.95
N ASN A 90 -7.31 11.17 10.54
CA ASN A 90 -6.51 11.25 11.76
C ASN A 90 -5.19 12.01 11.52
N SER A 91 -4.57 11.86 10.35
CA SER A 91 -3.35 12.61 10.00
C SER A 91 -3.64 14.10 9.82
N ILE A 92 -4.76 14.45 9.21
CA ILE A 92 -5.22 15.85 9.06
C ILE A 92 -5.52 16.45 10.43
N GLU A 93 -6.26 15.75 11.28
CA GLU A 93 -6.60 16.21 12.63
C GLU A 93 -5.35 16.48 13.46
N LYS A 94 -4.37 15.59 13.44
CA LYS A 94 -3.08 15.80 14.09
C LYS A 94 -2.37 17.05 13.56
N ALA A 95 -2.30 17.21 12.23
CA ALA A 95 -1.66 18.37 11.63
C ALA A 95 -2.36 19.69 12.02
N ILE A 96 -3.69 19.68 12.13
CA ILE A 96 -4.47 20.85 12.59
C ILE A 96 -4.20 21.15 14.06
N VAL A 97 -4.19 20.13 14.92
CA VAL A 97 -3.89 20.28 16.35
C VAL A 97 -2.47 20.80 16.56
N ASP A 98 -1.48 20.25 15.85
CA ASP A 98 -0.08 20.68 15.92
C ASP A 98 0.10 22.14 15.53
N LEU A 99 -0.70 22.63 14.58
CA LEU A 99 -0.71 24.04 14.18
C LEU A 99 -1.63 24.92 15.06
N SER A 100 -2.27 24.37 16.09
CA SER A 100 -3.20 25.04 17.01
C SER A 100 -4.34 25.81 16.32
N GLN A 101 -4.83 25.29 15.20
CA GLN A 101 -5.87 25.90 14.37
C GLN A 101 -6.97 24.89 14.03
N THR A 102 -8.22 25.34 14.00
CA THR A 102 -9.40 24.54 13.61
C THR A 102 -9.87 24.82 12.18
N VAL A 103 -8.93 24.85 11.24
CA VAL A 103 -9.19 25.14 9.82
C VAL A 103 -8.62 24.05 8.90
N THR A 104 -9.07 24.02 7.66
CA THR A 104 -8.54 23.05 6.67
C THR A 104 -7.07 23.33 6.32
N ILE A 105 -6.31 22.29 5.95
CA ILE A 105 -4.89 22.42 5.61
C ILE A 105 -4.61 23.51 4.55
N PRO A 106 -5.32 23.58 3.42
CA PRO A 106 -5.10 24.67 2.46
C PRO A 106 -5.25 26.05 3.04
N LYS A 107 -6.20 26.25 3.96
CA LYS A 107 -6.43 27.54 4.63
C LYS A 107 -5.35 27.81 5.69
N LEU A 108 -4.89 26.78 6.39
CA LEU A 108 -3.76 26.88 7.30
C LEU A 108 -2.50 27.36 6.56
N MET A 109 -2.20 26.74 5.41
CA MET A 109 -1.02 27.10 4.63
C MET A 109 -1.07 28.51 4.09
N SER A 110 -2.27 29.05 3.80
CA SER A 110 -2.43 30.43 3.32
C SER A 110 -2.18 31.48 4.38
N ILE A 111 -2.25 31.14 5.67
CA ILE A 111 -2.04 32.04 6.81
C ILE A 111 -0.80 31.67 7.65
N ALA A 112 -0.14 30.55 7.31
CA ALA A 112 1.03 30.09 8.03
C ALA A 112 2.23 31.02 7.80
N PRO A 113 3.12 31.18 8.79
CA PRO A 113 4.34 31.95 8.61
C PRO A 113 5.22 31.40 7.48
N GLU A 114 6.01 32.27 6.85
CA GLU A 114 7.01 31.84 5.86
C GLU A 114 7.95 30.79 6.48
N GLY A 115 8.18 29.71 5.73
CA GLY A 115 9.01 28.58 6.19
C GLY A 115 8.24 27.47 6.89
N THR A 116 6.91 27.57 7.04
CA THR A 116 6.09 26.45 7.54
C THR A 116 6.03 25.34 6.50
N ASN A 117 6.42 24.12 6.88
CA ASN A 117 6.34 22.95 5.99
C ASN A 117 4.89 22.55 5.75
N ASP A 118 4.55 22.30 4.46
CA ASP A 118 3.24 21.77 4.09
C ASP A 118 3.11 20.31 4.59
N PRO A 119 2.14 20.03 5.49
CA PRO A 119 1.95 18.67 6.00
C PRO A 119 1.34 17.71 4.95
N THR A 120 0.92 18.19 3.79
CA THR A 120 0.26 17.38 2.75
C THR A 120 1.12 16.20 2.31
N SER A 121 2.44 16.35 2.24
CA SER A 121 3.38 15.30 1.86
C SER A 121 3.39 14.11 2.83
N THR A 122 3.00 14.31 4.08
CA THR A 122 3.05 13.29 5.15
C THR A 122 1.70 12.63 5.44
N LEU A 123 0.59 13.14 4.86
CA LEU A 123 -0.77 12.68 5.15
C LEU A 123 -0.98 11.18 4.88
N TYR A 124 -0.28 10.62 3.92
CA TYR A 124 -0.39 9.22 3.53
C TYR A 124 0.72 8.33 4.08
N ASN A 125 1.66 8.86 4.88
CA ASN A 125 2.76 8.09 5.43
C ASN A 125 2.26 6.87 6.22
N SER A 126 1.27 7.07 7.11
CA SER A 126 0.66 5.99 7.89
C SER A 126 0.05 4.92 7.00
N THR A 127 -0.58 5.31 5.89
CA THR A 127 -1.14 4.36 4.90
C THR A 127 -0.03 3.56 4.21
N MET A 128 1.04 4.22 3.79
CA MET A 128 2.17 3.55 3.13
C MET A 128 2.88 2.56 4.06
N PHE A 129 3.11 2.94 5.32
CA PHE A 129 3.70 2.02 6.31
C PHE A 129 2.76 0.87 6.66
N LEU A 130 1.44 1.10 6.74
CA LEU A 130 0.46 0.02 6.91
C LEU A 130 0.53 -0.96 5.74
N MET A 131 0.60 -0.49 4.50
CA MET A 131 0.72 -1.35 3.31
C MET A 131 2.01 -2.17 3.34
N ALA A 132 3.14 -1.57 3.72
CA ALA A 132 4.41 -2.28 3.89
C ALA A 132 4.30 -3.37 4.97
N PHE A 133 3.66 -3.08 6.10
CA PHE A 133 3.42 -4.04 7.18
C PHE A 133 2.54 -5.21 6.74
N LEU A 134 1.45 -4.94 6.03
CA LEU A 134 0.57 -5.99 5.49
C LEU A 134 1.30 -6.88 4.47
N LEU A 135 2.17 -6.30 3.65
CA LEU A 135 3.02 -7.08 2.73
C LEU A 135 4.04 -7.95 3.48
N ALA A 136 4.57 -7.48 4.60
CA ALA A 136 5.46 -8.29 5.44
C ALA A 136 4.71 -9.50 6.03
N ILE A 137 3.48 -9.30 6.52
CA ILE A 137 2.62 -10.41 6.97
C ILE A 137 2.35 -11.37 5.82
N ALA A 138 1.99 -10.87 4.64
CA ALA A 138 1.73 -11.67 3.46
C ALA A 138 2.97 -12.47 3.00
N LEU A 139 4.16 -11.89 3.11
CA LEU A 139 5.42 -12.57 2.83
C LEU A 139 5.63 -13.77 3.76
N VAL A 140 5.43 -13.57 5.07
CA VAL A 140 5.55 -14.63 6.07
C VAL A 140 4.50 -15.72 5.85
N ALA A 141 3.25 -15.33 5.63
CA ALA A 141 2.17 -16.27 5.34
C ALA A 141 2.48 -17.10 4.08
N ASN A 142 2.96 -16.47 3.02
CA ASN A 142 3.34 -17.16 1.79
C ASN A 142 4.50 -18.14 2.00
N TYR A 143 5.50 -17.77 2.81
CA TYR A 143 6.63 -18.65 3.14
C TYR A 143 6.20 -19.91 3.92
N LEU A 144 5.13 -19.78 4.72
CA LEU A 144 4.60 -20.89 5.53
C LEU A 144 3.71 -21.86 4.75
N ILE A 145 3.24 -21.48 3.54
CA ILE A 145 2.44 -22.36 2.70
C ILE A 145 3.29 -23.54 2.21
N LYS A 146 2.76 -24.74 2.43
CA LYS A 146 3.36 -25.98 1.91
C LYS A 146 2.47 -26.56 0.81
N PRO A 147 3.06 -27.04 -0.30
CA PRO A 147 2.29 -27.72 -1.33
C PRO A 147 1.64 -29.00 -0.77
N VAL A 148 0.48 -29.33 -1.28
CA VAL A 148 -0.21 -30.58 -0.97
C VAL A 148 0.54 -31.74 -1.65
N ASP A 149 0.62 -32.89 -0.99
CA ASP A 149 1.26 -34.09 -1.53
C ASP A 149 0.64 -34.43 -2.92
N PRO A 150 1.45 -34.67 -3.97
CA PRO A 150 0.97 -34.96 -5.33
C PRO A 150 -0.05 -36.09 -5.40
N LYS A 151 -0.04 -37.04 -4.50
CA LYS A 151 -1.04 -38.13 -4.42
C LYS A 151 -2.47 -37.62 -4.15
N HIS A 152 -2.65 -36.41 -3.64
CA HIS A 152 -3.93 -35.76 -3.39
C HIS A 152 -4.34 -34.78 -4.50
N HIS A 153 -3.52 -34.63 -5.55
CA HIS A 153 -3.82 -33.84 -6.75
C HIS A 153 -4.73 -34.66 -7.70
N MET A 154 -5.94 -34.96 -7.32
CA MET A 154 -6.87 -35.67 -8.20
C MET A 154 -7.65 -34.73 -9.11
#